data_fb51bd1258b117039fe7c0136769d689
#
_entry.id   fb51bd1258b117039fe7c0136769d689
#
_cell.length_a   1.000
_cell.length_b   1.000
_cell.length_c   1.000
_cell.angle_alpha   90.00
_cell.angle_beta   90.00
_cell.angle_gamma   90.00
#
_symmetry.space_group_name_H-M   'P 1'
#
loop_
_entity.id
_entity.type
_entity.pdbx_description
1 polymer ?
#
loop_
_entity_poly.entity_id
_entity_poly.type
_entity_poly.pdbx_seq_one_letter_code
_entity_poly.pdbx_strand_id
1 'polypeptide(L)'
;LGLGIAKSLAGAGARLALVDCNPTVADQIADPIFADSAIALVKDLAVPHAAEELMYSALDKLGHLDGLVNCAALSFHKPLVETTIAEFDRVIAVNQRAPYFLVQEFAKALHEDAADPCVVNIASVNAGIGNKNLTAYASSKGALVAMGRAMAVELAPRIRVVTISPGAVLTKHTESLIAQGEIDVERLLDRLLLKRFITVDEIADLVVYLFGPSAQSVTGSNWIIDGGVTAQ
;
A
#
# COMPACT_ATOMS: atom_id res chain seq x y z
N LEU A 1 1.94 -4.97 -7.08
CA LEU A 1 0.61 -4.61 -6.57
C LEU A 1 0.30 -3.14 -6.89
N GLY A 2 1.17 -2.17 -6.50
CA GLY A 2 0.93 -0.73 -6.69
C GLY A 2 0.59 -0.33 -8.13
N LEU A 3 1.32 -0.87 -9.11
CA LEU A 3 1.03 -0.61 -10.52
C LEU A 3 -0.37 -1.11 -10.94
N GLY A 4 -0.81 -2.29 -10.45
CA GLY A 4 -2.17 -2.78 -10.73
C GLY A 4 -3.24 -1.88 -10.13
N ILE A 5 -3.07 -1.45 -8.87
CA ILE A 5 -3.95 -0.46 -8.23
C ILE A 5 -4.00 0.83 -9.05
N ALA A 6 -2.84 1.33 -9.48
CA ALA A 6 -2.78 2.55 -10.29
C ALA A 6 -3.54 2.41 -11.62
N LYS A 7 -3.40 1.26 -12.31
CA LYS A 7 -4.14 0.99 -13.55
C LYS A 7 -5.64 0.96 -13.35
N SER A 8 -6.12 0.31 -12.29
CA SER A 8 -7.57 0.26 -11.99
C SER A 8 -8.12 1.64 -11.63
N LEU A 9 -7.37 2.45 -10.86
CA LEU A 9 -7.75 3.82 -10.55
C LEU A 9 -7.76 4.71 -11.80
N ALA A 10 -6.76 4.60 -12.70
CA ALA A 10 -6.75 5.32 -13.97
C ALA A 10 -7.95 4.93 -14.84
N GLY A 11 -8.25 3.62 -14.95
CA GLY A 11 -9.43 3.11 -15.64
C GLY A 11 -10.76 3.61 -15.06
N ALA A 12 -10.78 3.95 -13.77
CA ALA A 12 -11.91 4.61 -13.10
C ALA A 12 -11.92 6.14 -13.25
N GLY A 13 -10.97 6.72 -14.01
CA GLY A 13 -10.91 8.14 -14.31
C GLY A 13 -10.08 8.99 -13.34
N ALA A 14 -9.29 8.38 -12.45
CA ALA A 14 -8.42 9.11 -11.54
C ALA A 14 -7.21 9.70 -12.25
N ARG A 15 -6.78 10.89 -11.82
CA ARG A 15 -5.46 11.46 -12.13
C ARG A 15 -4.48 11.06 -11.03
N LEU A 16 -3.28 10.61 -11.41
CA LEU A 16 -2.39 9.91 -10.49
C LEU A 16 -0.98 10.51 -10.43
N ALA A 17 -0.41 10.55 -9.23
CA ALA A 17 1.04 10.66 -9.02
C ALA A 17 1.56 9.28 -8.59
N LEU A 18 2.27 8.59 -9.49
CA LEU A 18 2.91 7.31 -9.20
C LEU A 18 4.30 7.57 -8.60
N VAL A 19 4.51 7.03 -7.42
CA VAL A 19 5.77 7.19 -6.67
C VAL A 19 6.46 5.84 -6.52
N ASP A 20 7.72 5.79 -6.91
CA ASP A 20 8.60 4.63 -6.67
C ASP A 20 10.05 5.11 -6.47
N CYS A 21 10.87 4.34 -5.76
CA CYS A 21 12.31 4.59 -5.69
C CYS A 21 13.04 4.13 -6.97
N ASN A 22 12.41 3.26 -7.77
CA ASN A 22 12.95 2.81 -9.05
C ASN A 22 12.58 3.80 -10.16
N PRO A 23 13.57 4.38 -10.88
CA PRO A 23 13.31 5.33 -11.96
C PRO A 23 12.49 4.74 -13.12
N THR A 24 12.38 3.41 -13.25
CA THR A 24 11.51 2.78 -14.25
C THR A 24 10.01 3.07 -14.06
N VAL A 25 9.61 3.71 -12.96
CA VAL A 25 8.25 4.22 -12.78
C VAL A 25 7.87 5.20 -13.91
N ALA A 26 8.83 5.94 -14.45
CA ALA A 26 8.63 6.82 -15.59
C ALA A 26 8.24 6.05 -16.87
N ASP A 27 8.78 4.84 -17.07
CA ASP A 27 8.43 4.00 -18.20
C ASP A 27 7.03 3.38 -18.04
N GLN A 28 6.62 3.16 -16.79
CA GLN A 28 5.31 2.54 -16.50
C GLN A 28 4.13 3.46 -16.84
N ILE A 29 4.29 4.78 -16.74
CA ILE A 29 3.24 5.74 -17.12
C ILE A 29 3.07 5.88 -18.64
N ALA A 30 3.98 5.31 -19.43
CA ALA A 30 3.83 5.24 -20.88
C ALA A 30 2.76 4.23 -21.34
N ASP A 31 2.25 3.39 -20.42
CA ASP A 31 1.12 2.49 -20.73
C ASP A 31 -0.11 3.32 -21.12
N PRO A 32 -0.77 3.00 -22.26
CA PRO A 32 -1.93 3.75 -22.75
C PRO A 32 -3.06 3.92 -21.77
N ILE A 33 -3.18 3.06 -20.76
CA ILE A 33 -4.21 3.17 -19.72
C ILE A 33 -4.06 4.47 -18.89
N PHE A 34 -2.84 4.99 -18.77
CA PHE A 34 -2.60 6.23 -18.06
C PHE A 34 -2.85 7.45 -18.95
N ALA A 35 -2.63 7.35 -20.27
CA ALA A 35 -2.69 8.46 -21.21
C ALA A 35 -2.04 9.73 -20.59
N ASP A 36 -2.77 10.84 -20.49
CA ASP A 36 -2.30 12.07 -19.82
C ASP A 36 -2.72 12.16 -18.35
N SER A 37 -3.21 11.04 -17.76
CA SER A 37 -3.77 11.01 -16.41
C SER A 37 -2.76 10.71 -15.29
N ALA A 38 -1.50 10.40 -15.62
CA ALA A 38 -0.49 10.05 -14.62
C ALA A 38 0.81 10.82 -14.77
N ILE A 39 1.43 11.12 -13.63
CA ILE A 39 2.81 11.60 -13.53
C ILE A 39 3.65 10.61 -12.72
N ALA A 40 4.94 10.53 -13.04
CA ALA A 40 5.90 9.73 -12.28
C ALA A 40 6.75 10.62 -11.38
N LEU A 41 6.91 10.21 -10.12
CA LEU A 41 7.78 10.85 -9.15
C LEU A 41 8.76 9.82 -8.60
N VAL A 42 10.05 10.00 -8.89
CA VAL A 42 11.10 9.09 -8.39
C VAL A 42 11.54 9.56 -7.01
N LYS A 43 11.25 8.78 -5.97
CA LYS A 43 11.61 9.14 -4.59
C LYS A 43 11.78 7.91 -3.71
N ASP A 44 12.86 7.88 -2.94
CA ASP A 44 13.05 6.91 -1.87
C ASP A 44 12.32 7.38 -0.59
N LEU A 45 11.29 6.65 -0.20
CA LEU A 45 10.47 6.95 0.97
C LEU A 45 11.21 6.79 2.30
N ALA A 46 12.38 6.13 2.32
CA ALA A 46 13.18 6.05 3.53
C ALA A 46 13.94 7.35 3.83
N VAL A 47 14.03 8.27 2.88
CA VAL A 47 14.70 9.57 3.10
C VAL A 47 13.84 10.45 4.00
N PRO A 48 14.41 11.10 5.03
CA PRO A 48 13.71 12.14 5.78
C PRO A 48 13.17 13.23 4.83
N HIS A 49 12.02 13.81 5.15
CA HIS A 49 11.33 14.83 4.35
C HIS A 49 10.79 14.37 2.98
N ALA A 50 10.94 13.08 2.61
CA ALA A 50 10.38 12.56 1.35
C ALA A 50 8.88 12.83 1.21
N ALA A 51 8.12 12.73 2.31
CA ALA A 51 6.67 12.96 2.30
C ALA A 51 6.32 14.41 1.93
N GLU A 52 7.00 15.39 2.52
CA GLU A 52 6.80 16.82 2.25
C GLU A 52 7.11 17.16 0.79
N GLU A 53 8.28 16.73 0.30
CA GLU A 53 8.71 16.96 -1.09
C GLU A 53 7.78 16.31 -2.11
N LEU A 54 7.29 15.09 -1.83
CA LEU A 54 6.34 14.38 -2.69
C LEU A 54 4.99 15.06 -2.72
N MET A 55 4.48 15.48 -1.56
CA MET A 55 3.19 16.16 -1.48
C MET A 55 3.23 17.47 -2.26
N TYR A 56 4.28 18.27 -2.07
CA TYR A 56 4.49 19.48 -2.84
C TYR A 56 4.53 19.21 -4.35
N SER A 57 5.33 18.22 -4.79
CA SER A 57 5.46 17.87 -6.21
C SER A 57 4.16 17.36 -6.83
N ALA A 58 3.38 16.59 -6.07
CA ALA A 58 2.10 16.07 -6.53
C ALA A 58 1.06 17.21 -6.68
N LEU A 59 0.99 18.11 -5.71
CA LEU A 59 0.10 19.27 -5.76
C LEU A 59 0.45 20.23 -6.89
N ASP A 60 1.74 20.53 -7.10
CA ASP A 60 2.22 21.39 -8.20
C ASP A 60 1.74 20.89 -9.57
N LYS A 61 1.70 19.56 -9.75
CA LYS A 61 1.35 18.93 -11.03
C LYS A 61 -0.13 18.54 -11.18
N LEU A 62 -0.77 18.14 -10.10
CA LEU A 62 -2.18 17.68 -10.13
C LEU A 62 -3.17 18.77 -9.73
N GLY A 63 -2.71 19.82 -9.01
CA GLY A 63 -3.52 20.93 -8.53
C GLY A 63 -4.20 20.66 -7.18
N HIS A 64 -4.75 19.47 -6.98
CA HIS A 64 -5.37 19.02 -5.72
C HIS A 64 -5.22 17.50 -5.58
N LEU A 65 -5.45 17.00 -4.37
CA LEU A 65 -5.40 15.58 -4.04
C LEU A 65 -6.64 15.20 -3.24
N ASP A 66 -7.36 14.16 -3.69
CA ASP A 66 -8.55 13.62 -3.03
C ASP A 66 -8.27 12.27 -2.36
N GLY A 67 -7.14 11.65 -2.68
CA GLY A 67 -6.80 10.33 -2.18
C GLY A 67 -5.33 10.05 -2.06
N LEU A 68 -4.99 9.14 -1.12
CA LEU A 68 -3.64 8.63 -0.91
C LEU A 68 -3.67 7.11 -0.77
N VAL A 69 -2.84 6.40 -1.54
CA VAL A 69 -2.63 4.95 -1.38
C VAL A 69 -1.21 4.68 -0.94
N ASN A 70 -1.04 4.24 0.30
CA ASN A 70 0.24 3.79 0.85
C ASN A 70 0.44 2.31 0.50
N CYS A 71 1.06 2.03 -0.66
CA CYS A 71 1.30 0.69 -1.17
C CYS A 71 2.78 0.28 -1.14
N ALA A 72 3.70 1.24 -1.20
CA ALA A 72 5.13 0.96 -1.16
C ALA A 72 5.52 0.21 0.11
N ALA A 73 6.33 -0.82 -0.04
CA ALA A 73 6.80 -1.62 1.09
C ALA A 73 8.13 -2.30 0.78
N LEU A 74 8.91 -2.49 1.82
CA LEU A 74 10.13 -3.28 1.83
C LEU A 74 9.93 -4.51 2.70
N SER A 75 10.35 -5.66 2.19
CA SER A 75 10.37 -6.92 2.90
C SER A 75 11.66 -7.67 2.58
N PHE A 76 12.21 -8.35 3.56
CA PHE A 76 13.26 -9.34 3.38
C PHE A 76 13.01 -10.54 4.30
N HIS A 77 13.40 -11.71 3.84
CA HIS A 77 13.30 -12.97 4.59
C HIS A 77 14.63 -13.23 5.29
N LYS A 78 14.71 -12.94 6.60
CA LYS A 78 15.92 -13.08 7.38
C LYS A 78 15.63 -13.56 8.80
N PRO A 79 16.45 -14.50 9.35
CA PRO A 79 16.33 -14.90 10.75
C PRO A 79 16.42 -13.71 11.69
N LEU A 80 15.61 -13.73 12.76
CA LEU A 80 15.57 -12.64 13.75
C LEU A 80 16.98 -12.29 14.28
N VAL A 81 17.78 -13.31 14.57
CA VAL A 81 19.12 -13.15 15.15
C VAL A 81 20.16 -12.58 14.17
N GLU A 82 19.86 -12.57 12.89
CA GLU A 82 20.74 -12.06 11.84
C GLU A 82 20.30 -10.67 11.31
N THR A 83 19.11 -10.21 11.69
CA THR A 83 18.60 -8.91 11.26
C THR A 83 19.41 -7.79 11.91
N THR A 84 20.06 -6.97 11.11
CA THR A 84 20.82 -5.82 11.60
C THR A 84 19.91 -4.63 11.92
N ILE A 85 20.41 -3.72 12.74
CA ILE A 85 19.69 -2.46 13.06
C ILE A 85 19.39 -1.68 11.78
N ALA A 86 20.34 -1.56 10.86
CA ALA A 86 20.15 -0.82 9.62
C ALA A 86 19.06 -1.41 8.73
N GLU A 87 18.98 -2.74 8.63
CA GLU A 87 17.90 -3.43 7.90
C GLU A 87 16.54 -3.20 8.56
N PHE A 88 16.47 -3.34 9.88
CA PHE A 88 15.26 -3.06 10.65
C PHE A 88 14.80 -1.61 10.43
N ASP A 89 15.69 -0.64 10.63
CA ASP A 89 15.40 0.79 10.47
C ASP A 89 14.93 1.11 9.05
N ARG A 90 15.50 0.47 8.03
CA ARG A 90 15.08 0.63 6.63
C ARG A 90 13.65 0.16 6.39
N VAL A 91 13.25 -0.99 6.97
CA VAL A 91 11.86 -1.49 6.89
C VAL A 91 10.90 -0.53 7.59
N ILE A 92 11.24 -0.07 8.79
CA ILE A 92 10.41 0.88 9.54
C ILE A 92 10.31 2.21 8.80
N ALA A 93 11.40 2.69 8.23
CA ALA A 93 11.41 3.94 7.46
C ALA A 93 10.42 3.92 6.29
N VAL A 94 10.41 2.84 5.50
CA VAL A 94 9.55 2.71 4.32
C VAL A 94 8.12 2.32 4.70
N ASN A 95 7.94 1.31 5.57
CA ASN A 95 6.63 0.69 5.77
C ASN A 95 5.78 1.38 6.85
N GLN A 96 6.39 2.16 7.74
CA GLN A 96 5.71 2.79 8.88
C GLN A 96 5.90 4.29 8.89
N ARG A 97 7.15 4.79 8.96
CA ARG A 97 7.42 6.23 9.06
C ARG A 97 6.92 6.99 7.83
N ALA A 98 7.21 6.50 6.63
CA ALA A 98 6.78 7.17 5.41
C ALA A 98 5.25 7.27 5.29
N PRO A 99 4.45 6.20 5.45
CA PRO A 99 2.99 6.31 5.50
C PRO A 99 2.47 7.29 6.54
N TYR A 100 3.07 7.34 7.73
CA TYR A 100 2.68 8.29 8.78
C TYR A 100 2.79 9.74 8.28
N PHE A 101 3.96 10.13 7.76
CA PHE A 101 4.19 11.48 7.30
C PHE A 101 3.49 11.81 5.97
N LEU A 102 3.30 10.83 5.08
CA LEU A 102 2.49 11.02 3.88
C LEU A 102 1.03 11.35 4.22
N VAL A 103 0.44 10.66 5.20
CA VAL A 103 -0.91 10.98 5.68
C VAL A 103 -0.94 12.36 6.37
N GLN A 104 0.08 12.69 7.15
CA GLN A 104 0.18 14.01 7.79
C GLN A 104 0.23 15.14 6.75
N GLU A 105 1.10 15.02 5.74
CA GLU A 105 1.23 16.04 4.70
C GLU A 105 -0.02 16.09 3.79
N PHE A 106 -0.64 14.94 3.49
CA PHE A 106 -1.92 14.88 2.78
C PHE A 106 -3.02 15.63 3.55
N ALA A 107 -3.12 15.41 4.85
CA ALA A 107 -4.12 16.08 5.69
C ALA A 107 -3.92 17.61 5.77
N LYS A 108 -2.67 18.08 5.76
CA LYS A 108 -2.33 19.52 5.72
C LYS A 108 -2.66 20.15 4.36
N ALA A 109 -2.43 19.40 3.28
CA ALA A 109 -2.58 19.85 1.91
C ALA A 109 -4.01 19.77 1.37
N LEU A 110 -4.90 19.12 2.11
CA LEU A 110 -6.27 18.87 1.68
C LEU A 110 -7.06 20.16 1.54
N HIS A 111 -7.66 20.36 0.37
CA HIS A 111 -8.54 21.48 0.09
C HIS A 111 -9.81 21.44 0.97
N GLU A 112 -10.35 22.59 1.35
CA GLU A 112 -11.55 22.66 2.22
C GLU A 112 -12.78 22.03 1.58
N ASP A 113 -12.91 22.15 0.25
CA ASP A 113 -14.02 21.60 -0.53
C ASP A 113 -13.77 20.17 -1.06
N ALA A 114 -12.73 19.47 -0.58
CA ALA A 114 -12.46 18.11 -1.01
C ALA A 114 -13.64 17.18 -0.69
N ALA A 115 -14.19 16.54 -1.72
CA ALA A 115 -15.32 15.65 -1.56
C ALA A 115 -14.85 14.24 -1.17
N ASP A 116 -15.21 13.81 0.05
CA ASP A 116 -14.96 12.45 0.58
C ASP A 116 -13.50 11.96 0.46
N PRO A 117 -12.50 12.71 0.98
CA PRO A 117 -11.11 12.31 0.87
C PRO A 117 -10.83 11.00 1.61
N CYS A 118 -9.98 10.16 1.01
CA CYS A 118 -9.72 8.83 1.53
C CYS A 118 -8.22 8.47 1.50
N VAL A 119 -7.75 7.84 2.57
CA VAL A 119 -6.45 7.19 2.66
C VAL A 119 -6.64 5.67 2.69
N VAL A 120 -5.96 4.95 1.80
CA VAL A 120 -5.91 3.49 1.80
C VAL A 120 -4.49 3.02 2.11
N ASN A 121 -4.34 2.29 3.22
CA ASN A 121 -3.07 1.69 3.61
C ASN A 121 -3.03 0.20 3.21
N ILE A 122 -2.03 -0.21 2.46
CA ILE A 122 -1.81 -1.62 2.12
C ILE A 122 -0.90 -2.26 3.17
N ALA A 123 -1.51 -2.96 4.11
CA ALA A 123 -0.82 -3.72 5.15
C ALA A 123 -0.46 -5.15 4.68
N SER A 124 -0.75 -6.15 5.47
CA SER A 124 -0.56 -7.59 5.18
C SER A 124 -1.23 -8.42 6.27
N VAL A 125 -1.61 -9.65 5.99
CA VAL A 125 -2.01 -10.64 7.01
C VAL A 125 -0.89 -10.87 8.04
N ASN A 126 0.38 -10.64 7.68
CA ASN A 126 1.50 -10.68 8.62
C ASN A 126 1.41 -9.64 9.75
N ALA A 127 0.49 -8.70 9.68
CA ALA A 127 0.13 -7.83 10.80
C ALA A 127 -0.53 -8.56 11.97
N GLY A 128 -1.14 -9.73 11.70
CA GLY A 128 -1.90 -10.53 12.67
C GLY A 128 -1.42 -11.97 12.84
N ILE A 129 -0.66 -12.50 11.88
CA ILE A 129 -0.12 -13.86 11.94
C ILE A 129 1.41 -13.86 11.85
N GLY A 130 2.07 -14.80 12.54
CA GLY A 130 3.51 -14.97 12.50
C GLY A 130 3.94 -15.85 11.32
N ASN A 131 4.93 -15.37 10.56
CA ASN A 131 5.64 -16.16 9.59
C ASN A 131 7.16 -16.11 9.87
N LYS A 132 7.85 -17.25 9.67
CA LYS A 132 9.28 -17.37 9.91
C LYS A 132 10.03 -16.36 9.04
N ASN A 133 11.08 -15.76 9.61
CA ASN A 133 11.99 -14.82 8.96
C ASN A 133 11.36 -13.48 8.50
N LEU A 134 10.18 -13.12 8.99
CA LEU A 134 9.46 -11.88 8.62
C LEU A 134 9.19 -10.95 9.80
N THR A 135 9.93 -11.06 10.92
CA THR A 135 9.65 -10.34 12.16
C THR A 135 9.65 -8.81 11.96
N ALA A 136 10.66 -8.24 11.29
CA ALA A 136 10.72 -6.80 11.03
C ALA A 136 9.57 -6.34 10.11
N TYR A 137 9.26 -7.10 9.07
CA TYR A 137 8.14 -6.81 8.18
C TYR A 137 6.80 -6.88 8.92
N ALA A 138 6.56 -7.96 9.67
CA ALA A 138 5.32 -8.15 10.44
C ALA A 138 5.10 -7.02 11.45
N SER A 139 6.16 -6.60 12.18
CA SER A 139 6.08 -5.47 13.11
C SER A 139 5.67 -4.17 12.40
N SER A 140 6.25 -3.89 11.23
CA SER A 140 5.93 -2.69 10.45
C SER A 140 4.48 -2.70 9.93
N LYS A 141 3.98 -3.86 9.49
CA LYS A 141 2.60 -4.00 8.99
C LYS A 141 1.57 -4.01 10.13
N GLY A 142 1.93 -4.56 11.30
CA GLY A 142 1.13 -4.42 12.53
C GLY A 142 1.00 -2.96 12.96
N ALA A 143 2.10 -2.22 12.93
CA ALA A 143 2.09 -0.78 13.20
C ALA A 143 1.19 -0.03 12.21
N LEU A 144 1.23 -0.35 10.91
CA LEU A 144 0.41 0.30 9.89
C LEU A 144 -1.10 0.08 10.12
N VAL A 145 -1.50 -1.13 10.56
CA VAL A 145 -2.90 -1.41 10.95
C VAL A 145 -3.32 -0.60 12.17
N ALA A 146 -2.47 -0.53 13.20
CA ALA A 146 -2.75 0.27 14.40
C ALA A 146 -2.82 1.77 14.09
N MET A 147 -1.87 2.29 13.31
CA MET A 147 -1.85 3.67 12.83
C MET A 147 -3.11 4.02 12.04
N GLY A 148 -3.54 3.14 11.12
CA GLY A 148 -4.73 3.37 10.31
C GLY A 148 -6.00 3.60 11.14
N ARG A 149 -6.16 2.86 12.25
CA ARG A 149 -7.27 3.06 13.19
C ARG A 149 -7.17 4.39 13.94
N ALA A 150 -5.98 4.72 14.44
CA ALA A 150 -5.75 5.96 15.17
C ALA A 150 -5.95 7.19 14.27
N MET A 151 -5.41 7.15 13.05
CA MET A 151 -5.57 8.20 12.05
C MET A 151 -7.04 8.38 11.64
N ALA A 152 -7.81 7.30 11.52
CA ALA A 152 -9.24 7.40 11.23
C ALA A 152 -10.01 8.15 12.32
N VAL A 153 -9.66 7.93 13.59
CA VAL A 153 -10.27 8.65 14.73
C VAL A 153 -9.87 10.12 14.73
N GLU A 154 -8.59 10.40 14.48
CA GLU A 154 -8.03 11.75 14.56
C GLU A 154 -8.47 12.64 13.37
N LEU A 155 -8.62 12.05 12.17
CA LEU A 155 -8.89 12.78 10.94
C LEU A 155 -10.38 12.85 10.57
N ALA A 156 -11.24 12.09 11.26
CA ALA A 156 -12.68 12.15 11.07
C ALA A 156 -13.25 13.50 11.54
N PRO A 157 -14.32 14.02 10.92
CA PRO A 157 -15.04 13.45 9.76
C PRO A 157 -14.41 13.83 8.40
N ARG A 158 -13.28 14.52 8.39
CA ARG A 158 -12.71 15.17 7.23
C ARG A 158 -12.05 14.19 6.25
N ILE A 159 -11.43 13.11 6.75
CA ILE A 159 -10.71 12.12 5.93
C ILE A 159 -11.07 10.72 6.43
N ARG A 160 -11.45 9.84 5.51
CA ARG A 160 -11.57 8.40 5.79
C ARG A 160 -10.20 7.72 5.69
N VAL A 161 -9.90 6.82 6.63
CA VAL A 161 -8.67 6.01 6.59
C VAL A 161 -9.05 4.54 6.69
N VAL A 162 -8.67 3.76 5.68
CA VAL A 162 -8.96 2.34 5.60
C VAL A 162 -7.66 1.57 5.39
N THR A 163 -7.57 0.40 6.01
CA THR A 163 -6.44 -0.50 5.81
C THR A 163 -6.91 -1.77 5.10
N ILE A 164 -6.14 -2.23 4.12
CA ILE A 164 -6.32 -3.53 3.48
C ILE A 164 -5.15 -4.41 3.89
N SER A 165 -5.42 -5.63 4.34
CA SER A 165 -4.41 -6.64 4.70
C SER A 165 -4.50 -7.84 3.75
N PRO A 166 -3.77 -7.81 2.61
CA PRO A 166 -3.74 -8.92 1.69
C PRO A 166 -3.00 -10.13 2.28
N GLY A 167 -3.41 -11.32 1.84
CA GLY A 167 -2.65 -12.56 1.99
C GLY A 167 -1.64 -12.76 0.86
N ALA A 168 -1.59 -13.98 0.32
CA ALA A 168 -0.70 -14.34 -0.77
C ALA A 168 -1.22 -13.82 -2.13
N VAL A 169 -0.76 -12.65 -2.53
CA VAL A 169 -1.08 -12.05 -3.83
C VAL A 169 -0.09 -12.50 -4.90
N LEU A 170 -0.57 -12.96 -6.05
CA LEU A 170 0.25 -13.31 -7.19
C LEU A 170 0.71 -12.04 -7.92
N THR A 171 1.84 -11.51 -7.50
CA THR A 171 2.52 -10.36 -8.11
C THR A 171 3.72 -10.85 -8.94
N LYS A 172 4.26 -9.99 -9.83
CA LYS A 172 5.52 -10.30 -10.55
C LYS A 172 6.67 -10.66 -9.60
N HIS A 173 6.72 -10.05 -8.41
CA HIS A 173 7.70 -10.40 -7.39
C HIS A 173 7.45 -11.81 -6.83
N THR A 174 6.20 -12.14 -6.50
CA THR A 174 5.81 -13.48 -6.04
C THR A 174 6.10 -14.54 -7.11
N GLU A 175 5.78 -14.27 -8.36
CA GLU A 175 6.09 -15.14 -9.50
C GLU A 175 7.61 -15.38 -9.63
N SER A 176 8.42 -14.33 -9.46
CA SER A 176 9.89 -14.46 -9.47
C SER A 176 10.40 -15.36 -8.34
N LEU A 177 9.87 -15.20 -7.12
CA LEU A 177 10.25 -16.04 -5.96
C LEU A 177 9.82 -17.51 -6.15
N ILE A 178 8.66 -17.73 -6.77
CA ILE A 178 8.20 -19.08 -7.14
C ILE A 178 9.17 -19.70 -8.17
N ALA A 179 9.53 -18.96 -9.21
CA ALA A 179 10.44 -19.43 -10.25
C ALA A 179 11.85 -19.72 -9.70
N GLN A 180 12.27 -19.03 -8.64
CA GLN A 180 13.56 -19.26 -7.95
C GLN A 180 13.49 -20.40 -6.91
N GLY A 181 12.30 -20.99 -6.68
CA GLY A 181 12.10 -22.05 -5.69
C GLY A 181 12.12 -21.58 -4.24
N GLU A 182 12.00 -20.26 -4.01
CA GLU A 182 11.97 -19.70 -2.65
C GLU A 182 10.59 -19.81 -1.99
N ILE A 183 9.54 -20.06 -2.77
CA ILE A 183 8.17 -20.28 -2.32
C ILE A 183 7.74 -21.71 -2.65
N ASP A 184 7.44 -22.48 -1.64
CA ASP A 184 6.74 -23.76 -1.75
C ASP A 184 5.24 -23.48 -2.01
N VAL A 185 4.87 -23.54 -3.28
CA VAL A 185 3.51 -23.21 -3.76
C VAL A 185 2.48 -24.18 -3.19
N GLU A 186 2.76 -25.48 -3.16
CA GLU A 186 1.82 -26.49 -2.66
C GLU A 186 1.51 -26.25 -1.18
N ARG A 187 2.56 -26.09 -0.37
CA ARG A 187 2.42 -25.79 1.06
C ARG A 187 1.71 -24.47 1.32
N LEU A 188 1.95 -23.46 0.45
CA LEU A 188 1.26 -22.17 0.58
C LEU A 188 -0.22 -22.30 0.26
N LEU A 189 -0.58 -22.98 -0.85
CA LEU A 189 -1.96 -23.18 -1.25
C LEU A 189 -2.72 -24.04 -0.25
N ASP A 190 -2.06 -25.00 0.42
CA ASP A 190 -2.67 -25.80 1.46
C ASP A 190 -3.18 -25.00 2.66
N ARG A 191 -2.53 -23.87 2.95
CA ARG A 191 -2.97 -22.93 3.99
C ARG A 191 -4.10 -22.01 3.56
N LEU A 192 -4.41 -21.92 2.28
CA LEU A 192 -5.47 -21.09 1.74
C LEU A 192 -6.79 -21.91 1.67
N LEU A 193 -7.86 -21.46 2.31
CA LEU A 193 -9.16 -22.14 2.20
C LEU A 193 -9.66 -22.15 0.75
N LEU A 194 -9.40 -21.08 -0.01
CA LEU A 194 -9.81 -20.96 -1.41
C LEU A 194 -8.85 -21.65 -2.39
N LYS A 195 -7.74 -22.25 -1.90
CA LYS A 195 -6.75 -23.02 -2.70
C LYS A 195 -6.22 -22.32 -3.94
N ARG A 196 -6.17 -21.00 -3.93
CA ARG A 196 -5.60 -20.18 -5.00
C ARG A 196 -4.96 -18.92 -4.45
N PHE A 197 -4.04 -18.34 -5.19
CA PHE A 197 -3.54 -17.00 -4.92
C PHE A 197 -4.65 -15.94 -5.09
N ILE A 198 -4.50 -14.85 -4.38
CA ILE A 198 -5.26 -13.63 -4.60
C ILE A 198 -4.68 -12.95 -5.84
N THR A 199 -5.51 -12.41 -6.70
CA THR A 199 -5.04 -11.64 -7.85
C THR A 199 -4.76 -10.19 -7.48
N VAL A 200 -3.95 -9.52 -8.29
CA VAL A 200 -3.71 -8.08 -8.15
C VAL A 200 -5.02 -7.31 -8.33
N ASP A 201 -5.84 -7.74 -9.26
CA ASP A 201 -7.11 -7.08 -9.60
C ASP A 201 -8.11 -7.14 -8.45
N GLU A 202 -8.20 -8.26 -7.69
CA GLU A 202 -9.07 -8.35 -6.50
C GLU A 202 -8.74 -7.28 -5.45
N ILE A 203 -7.46 -6.94 -5.28
CA ILE A 203 -7.06 -5.86 -4.36
C ILE A 203 -7.29 -4.49 -5.00
N ALA A 204 -7.00 -4.35 -6.29
CA ALA A 204 -7.14 -3.10 -7.01
C ALA A 204 -8.61 -2.64 -7.09
N ASP A 205 -9.53 -3.55 -7.40
CA ASP A 205 -10.98 -3.29 -7.45
C ASP A 205 -11.52 -2.87 -6.08
N LEU A 206 -11.00 -3.49 -5.00
CA LEU A 206 -11.35 -3.06 -3.65
C LEU A 206 -10.86 -1.64 -3.34
N VAL A 207 -9.67 -1.25 -3.81
CA VAL A 207 -9.17 0.12 -3.67
C VAL A 207 -10.07 1.09 -4.45
N VAL A 208 -10.46 0.77 -5.68
CA VAL A 208 -11.41 1.57 -6.47
C VAL A 208 -12.75 1.72 -5.73
N TYR A 209 -13.30 0.63 -5.17
CA TYR A 209 -14.51 0.68 -4.36
C TYR A 209 -14.37 1.65 -3.17
N LEU A 210 -13.24 1.63 -2.47
CA LEU A 210 -13.00 2.48 -1.30
C LEU A 210 -12.92 3.98 -1.63
N PHE A 211 -12.54 4.32 -2.85
CA PHE A 211 -12.60 5.71 -3.36
C PHE A 211 -13.95 6.08 -3.97
N GLY A 212 -14.84 5.10 -4.13
CA GLY A 212 -16.16 5.31 -4.73
C GLY A 212 -17.22 5.75 -3.71
N PRO A 213 -18.37 6.24 -4.22
CA PRO A 213 -19.45 6.79 -3.38
C PRO A 213 -20.13 5.73 -2.50
N SER A 214 -19.99 4.45 -2.81
CA SER A 214 -20.55 3.35 -2.02
C SER A 214 -19.78 3.03 -0.73
N ALA A 215 -18.59 3.64 -0.53
CA ALA A 215 -17.74 3.38 0.62
C ALA A 215 -17.69 4.53 1.66
N GLN A 216 -18.54 5.54 1.56
CA GLN A 216 -18.52 6.73 2.41
C GLN A 216 -18.69 6.46 3.92
N SER A 217 -19.26 5.33 4.29
CA SER A 217 -19.36 4.90 5.70
C SER A 217 -18.20 4.00 6.16
N VAL A 218 -17.18 3.79 5.30
CA VAL A 218 -16.05 2.91 5.61
C VAL A 218 -14.86 3.72 6.06
N THR A 219 -14.54 3.66 7.36
CA THR A 219 -13.32 4.24 7.95
C THR A 219 -12.88 3.45 9.17
N GLY A 220 -11.62 3.55 9.58
CA GLY A 220 -11.05 2.90 10.79
C GLY A 220 -10.97 1.37 10.73
N SER A 221 -11.36 0.74 9.63
CA SER A 221 -11.40 -0.71 9.47
C SER A 221 -10.14 -1.27 8.83
N ASN A 222 -9.88 -2.55 9.11
CA ASN A 222 -8.87 -3.35 8.43
C ASN A 222 -9.55 -4.50 7.68
N TRP A 223 -9.49 -4.48 6.37
CA TRP A 223 -10.11 -5.47 5.50
C TRP A 223 -9.11 -6.54 5.11
N ILE A 224 -9.36 -7.76 5.57
CA ILE A 224 -8.49 -8.91 5.31
C ILE A 224 -8.97 -9.60 4.03
N ILE A 225 -8.07 -9.71 3.04
CA ILE A 225 -8.30 -10.36 1.76
C ILE A 225 -7.21 -11.41 1.60
N ASP A 226 -7.44 -12.63 2.09
CA ASP A 226 -6.36 -13.58 2.32
C ASP A 226 -6.66 -15.03 1.89
N GLY A 227 -7.77 -15.25 1.21
CA GLY A 227 -8.20 -16.61 0.82
C GLY A 227 -8.53 -17.51 2.02
N GLY A 228 -8.75 -16.91 3.21
CA GLY A 228 -9.15 -17.61 4.43
C GLY A 228 -8.00 -18.11 5.30
N VAL A 229 -6.75 -17.66 5.05
CA VAL A 229 -5.58 -18.05 5.88
C VAL A 229 -5.77 -17.70 7.36
N THR A 230 -6.33 -16.55 7.66
CA THR A 230 -6.51 -16.07 9.05
C THR A 230 -7.79 -16.56 9.73
N ALA A 231 -8.63 -17.31 9.03
CA ALA A 231 -9.88 -17.85 9.57
C ALA A 231 -9.73 -19.23 10.23
N GLN A 232 -8.51 -19.80 10.27
CA GLN A 232 -8.21 -21.13 10.79
C GLN A 232 -7.08 -21.13 11.82
#